data_e819892e32dd6ab2f0fbd9304a3af38b
#
_entry.id   e819892e32dd6ab2f0fbd9304a3af38b
#
_cell.length_a   1.000
_cell.length_b   1.000
_cell.length_c   1.000
_cell.angle_alpha   90.00
_cell.angle_beta   90.00
_cell.angle_gamma   90.00
#
_symmetry.space_group_name_H-M   'P 1'
#
loop_
_entity.id
_entity.type
_entity.pdbx_description
1 polymer ?
#
loop_
_entity_poly.entity_id
_entity_poly.type
_entity_poly.pdbx_seq_one_letter_code
_entity_poly.pdbx_strand_id
1 'polypeptide(L)'
;MKKILITTGGTGGHVMPALNIFDHLNKKFDVKIVTDIRGKKFINKNKYSFDTIKINQISKNIFKLPFSLALMFISIIKGYLYLKKNKIKLVISTGGYMSLPFCLSAKFLNISIILFEPNMVLGRSNKYFLKFANKIICYNKKIMNFPDKYINKIFLTETILKKDIYDLNIQNGHISEVPKILVIGGSQGALYFDKTIQEILIDLNKIKKINIYQQVSDESNIDEIKKTYAKHNIPNSLFTFKNDIYKYMSKCDLAISRCGASTLSELVKLCIPFIGIPLPSAKDNHQYFNAKYYEE
;
A
#
# COMPACT_ATOMS: atom_id res chain seq x y z
N MET A 1 13.77 23.97 -9.43
CA MET A 1 12.84 23.18 -8.59
C MET A 1 13.62 22.40 -7.51
N LYS A 2 13.06 22.27 -6.30
CA LYS A 2 13.67 21.38 -5.29
C LYS A 2 13.57 19.92 -5.74
N LYS A 3 14.66 19.16 -5.61
CA LYS A 3 14.72 17.74 -5.99
C LYS A 3 14.34 16.86 -4.80
N ILE A 4 13.33 16.05 -4.99
CA ILE A 4 12.76 15.15 -3.97
C ILE A 4 12.98 13.70 -4.41
N LEU A 5 13.40 12.86 -3.49
CA LEU A 5 13.44 11.43 -3.68
C LEU A 5 12.34 10.75 -2.85
N ILE A 6 11.50 9.97 -3.48
CA ILE A 6 10.58 9.04 -2.79
C ILE A 6 11.23 7.66 -2.81
N THR A 7 11.50 7.11 -1.63
CA THR A 7 12.03 5.75 -1.47
C THR A 7 10.93 4.81 -1.00
N THR A 8 10.73 3.74 -1.74
CA THR A 8 9.66 2.76 -1.50
C THR A 8 10.09 1.37 -1.95
N GLY A 9 9.41 0.32 -1.51
CA GLY A 9 9.69 -1.02 -2.00
C GLY A 9 8.99 -2.12 -1.20
N GLY A 10 9.21 -3.36 -1.65
CA GLY A 10 8.62 -4.54 -1.05
C GLY A 10 7.22 -4.84 -1.56
N THR A 11 6.18 -4.41 -0.86
CA THR A 11 4.78 -4.73 -1.17
C THR A 11 4.02 -3.53 -1.72
N GLY A 12 2.84 -3.79 -2.32
CA GLY A 12 1.92 -2.74 -2.77
C GLY A 12 1.55 -1.74 -1.67
N GLY A 13 1.51 -2.18 -0.40
CA GLY A 13 1.21 -1.32 0.75
C GLY A 13 2.19 -0.16 0.96
N HIS A 14 3.44 -0.27 0.49
CA HIS A 14 4.41 0.84 0.50
C HIS A 14 4.47 1.56 -0.85
N VAL A 15 4.32 0.82 -1.95
CA VAL A 15 4.49 1.36 -3.29
C VAL A 15 3.31 2.25 -3.69
N MET A 16 2.07 1.83 -3.43
CA MET A 16 0.89 2.63 -3.81
C MET A 16 0.88 4.01 -3.15
N PRO A 17 1.12 4.16 -1.84
CA PRO A 17 1.28 5.48 -1.23
C PRO A 17 2.38 6.32 -1.86
N ALA A 18 3.52 5.71 -2.23
CA ALA A 18 4.61 6.42 -2.88
C ALA A 18 4.20 7.00 -4.24
N LEU A 19 3.45 6.23 -5.04
CA LEU A 19 2.90 6.69 -6.32
C LEU A 19 1.88 7.81 -6.13
N ASN A 20 1.01 7.70 -5.12
CA ASN A 20 0.06 8.75 -4.79
C ASN A 20 0.78 10.05 -4.42
N ILE A 21 1.79 9.99 -3.54
CA ILE A 21 2.62 11.15 -3.18
C ILE A 21 3.32 11.74 -4.42
N PHE A 22 3.86 10.89 -5.29
CA PHE A 22 4.48 11.32 -6.54
C PHE A 22 3.48 12.10 -7.40
N ASP A 23 2.30 11.57 -7.65
CA ASP A 23 1.27 12.21 -8.49
C ASP A 23 0.85 13.59 -7.96
N HIS A 24 0.88 13.79 -6.63
CA HIS A 24 0.58 15.09 -6.01
C HIS A 24 1.74 16.09 -6.08
N LEU A 25 2.98 15.62 -6.09
CA LEU A 25 4.16 16.49 -6.00
C LEU A 25 4.81 16.82 -7.35
N ASN A 26 4.73 15.92 -8.35
CA ASN A 26 5.48 16.00 -9.61
C ASN A 26 5.20 17.24 -10.47
N LYS A 27 4.06 17.93 -10.26
CA LYS A 27 3.76 19.19 -10.94
C LYS A 27 4.54 20.39 -10.38
N LYS A 28 4.95 20.33 -9.10
CA LYS A 28 5.58 21.46 -8.39
C LYS A 28 7.06 21.22 -8.07
N PHE A 29 7.51 19.97 -8.10
CA PHE A 29 8.86 19.56 -7.71
C PHE A 29 9.46 18.59 -8.74
N ASP A 30 10.79 18.52 -8.81
CA ASP A 30 11.49 17.45 -9.52
C ASP A 30 11.53 16.21 -8.62
N VAL A 31 10.61 15.28 -8.86
CA VAL A 31 10.41 14.09 -8.01
C VAL A 31 10.95 12.85 -8.70
N LYS A 32 11.79 12.09 -8.00
CA LYS A 32 12.29 10.79 -8.43
C LYS A 32 11.77 9.69 -7.49
N ILE A 33 11.55 8.51 -8.04
CA ILE A 33 11.19 7.31 -7.27
C ILE A 33 12.35 6.33 -7.33
N VAL A 34 12.67 5.73 -6.17
CA VAL A 34 13.59 4.58 -6.11
C VAL A 34 12.88 3.43 -5.42
N THR A 35 12.98 2.24 -6.02
CA THR A 35 12.34 1.02 -5.51
C THR A 35 13.25 -0.21 -5.62
N ASP A 36 12.88 -1.31 -4.97
CA ASP A 36 13.51 -2.62 -5.13
C ASP A 36 12.84 -3.46 -6.24
N ILE A 37 13.41 -4.64 -6.52
CA ILE A 37 12.89 -5.56 -7.54
C ILE A 37 11.43 -5.99 -7.24
N ARG A 38 11.05 -6.10 -5.97
CA ARG A 38 9.70 -6.49 -5.56
C ARG A 38 8.72 -5.36 -5.79
N GLY A 39 9.09 -4.14 -5.39
CA GLY A 39 8.26 -2.95 -5.57
C GLY A 39 8.04 -2.59 -7.04
N LYS A 40 9.05 -2.84 -7.90
CA LYS A 40 8.94 -2.62 -9.35
C LYS A 40 7.73 -3.29 -9.99
N LYS A 41 7.27 -4.44 -9.47
CA LYS A 41 6.11 -5.18 -9.99
C LYS A 41 4.81 -4.39 -9.91
N PHE A 42 4.71 -3.43 -8.98
CA PHE A 42 3.53 -2.61 -8.75
C PHE A 42 3.55 -1.26 -9.49
N ILE A 43 4.64 -0.93 -10.19
CA ILE A 43 4.83 0.36 -10.84
C ILE A 43 4.65 0.22 -12.35
N ASN A 44 3.69 0.94 -12.90
CA ASN A 44 3.52 1.04 -14.36
C ASN A 44 4.65 1.89 -14.95
N LYS A 45 5.54 1.25 -15.73
CA LYS A 45 6.71 1.88 -16.35
C LYS A 45 6.35 2.94 -17.40
N ASN A 46 5.18 2.83 -18.00
CA ASN A 46 4.72 3.80 -19.01
C ASN A 46 4.23 5.10 -18.38
N LYS A 47 3.84 5.05 -17.08
CA LYS A 47 3.34 6.22 -16.35
C LYS A 47 4.41 6.86 -15.45
N TYR A 48 5.29 6.04 -14.85
CA TYR A 48 6.23 6.50 -13.82
C TYR A 48 7.67 6.22 -14.22
N SER A 49 8.53 7.25 -14.16
CA SER A 49 9.97 7.07 -14.22
C SER A 49 10.51 6.75 -12.83
N PHE A 50 11.23 5.65 -12.70
CA PHE A 50 11.82 5.20 -11.43
C PHE A 50 13.12 4.45 -11.63
N ASP A 51 13.98 4.52 -10.62
CA ASP A 51 15.20 3.74 -10.57
C ASP A 51 15.02 2.50 -9.69
N THR A 52 15.66 1.40 -10.08
CA THR A 52 15.62 0.16 -9.30
C THR A 52 16.99 -0.11 -8.68
N ILE A 53 17.04 -0.29 -7.36
CA ILE A 53 18.27 -0.63 -6.64
C ILE A 53 18.07 -1.97 -5.95
N LYS A 54 19.01 -2.89 -6.18
CA LYS A 54 19.02 -4.18 -5.49
C LYS A 54 19.48 -3.95 -4.04
N ILE A 55 18.59 -4.24 -3.09
CA ILE A 55 18.87 -4.21 -1.66
C ILE A 55 18.59 -5.61 -1.10
N ASN A 56 19.58 -6.13 -0.39
CA ASN A 56 19.44 -7.40 0.31
C ASN A 56 18.90 -7.17 1.72
N GLN A 57 18.01 -8.06 2.15
CA GLN A 57 17.53 -8.06 3.52
C GLN A 57 18.64 -8.52 4.46
N ILE A 58 18.67 -7.94 5.66
CA ILE A 58 19.59 -8.39 6.70
C ILE A 58 19.15 -9.81 7.12
N SER A 59 20.07 -10.75 7.06
CA SER A 59 19.81 -12.13 7.42
C SER A 59 19.59 -12.27 8.92
N LYS A 60 18.65 -13.12 9.30
CA LYS A 60 18.47 -13.54 10.71
C LYS A 60 19.41 -14.70 11.09
N ASN A 61 20.02 -15.36 10.10
CA ASN A 61 20.98 -16.42 10.34
C ASN A 61 22.31 -15.83 10.74
N ILE A 62 22.86 -16.23 11.91
CA ILE A 62 24.07 -15.66 12.48
C ILE A 62 25.28 -15.82 11.57
N PHE A 63 25.39 -16.93 10.83
CA PHE A 63 26.50 -17.18 9.89
C PHE A 63 26.43 -16.31 8.64
N LYS A 64 25.21 -15.90 8.21
CA LYS A 64 24.99 -15.02 7.07
C LYS A 64 24.90 -13.54 7.46
N LEU A 65 24.83 -13.25 8.75
CA LEU A 65 24.68 -11.88 9.26
C LEU A 65 25.81 -10.96 8.84
N PRO A 66 27.12 -11.31 9.01
CA PRO A 66 28.22 -10.42 8.61
C PRO A 66 28.16 -10.07 7.13
N PHE A 67 27.93 -11.07 6.28
CA PHE A 67 27.81 -10.87 4.84
C PHE A 67 26.63 -9.95 4.47
N SER A 68 25.45 -10.15 5.11
CA SER A 68 24.28 -9.31 4.85
C SER A 68 24.45 -7.88 5.34
N LEU A 69 25.22 -7.67 6.42
CA LEU A 69 25.61 -6.34 6.90
C LEU A 69 26.56 -5.65 5.93
N ALA A 70 27.56 -6.37 5.39
CA ALA A 70 28.46 -5.83 4.36
C ALA A 70 27.69 -5.39 3.10
N LEU A 71 26.74 -6.22 2.63
CA LEU A 71 25.86 -5.86 1.50
C LEU A 71 24.97 -4.65 1.81
N MET A 72 24.51 -4.52 3.05
CA MET A 72 23.74 -3.35 3.47
C MET A 72 24.62 -2.10 3.48
N PHE A 73 25.87 -2.19 3.95
CA PHE A 73 26.82 -1.09 3.92
C PHE A 73 27.11 -0.62 2.49
N ILE A 74 27.31 -1.55 1.56
CA ILE A 74 27.43 -1.24 0.12
C ILE A 74 26.16 -0.53 -0.39
N SER A 75 24.98 -0.94 0.06
CA SER A 75 23.71 -0.30 -0.32
C SER A 75 23.61 1.13 0.21
N ILE A 76 24.14 1.40 1.41
CA ILE A 76 24.23 2.75 1.98
C ILE A 76 25.17 3.63 1.13
N ILE A 77 26.35 3.12 0.74
CA ILE A 77 27.27 3.86 -0.13
C ILE A 77 26.60 4.19 -1.48
N LYS A 78 25.90 3.21 -2.09
CA LYS A 78 25.14 3.45 -3.33
C LYS A 78 24.07 4.51 -3.13
N GLY A 79 23.34 4.46 -2.02
CA GLY A 79 22.33 5.48 -1.66
C GLY A 79 22.96 6.86 -1.50
N TYR A 80 24.10 6.95 -0.82
CA TYR A 80 24.86 8.19 -0.63
C TYR A 80 25.28 8.82 -1.97
N LEU A 81 25.91 8.02 -2.85
CA LEU A 81 26.33 8.46 -4.18
C LEU A 81 25.13 8.88 -5.04
N TYR A 82 24.02 8.12 -4.96
CA TYR A 82 22.79 8.43 -5.66
C TYR A 82 22.21 9.79 -5.25
N LEU A 83 22.08 10.03 -3.92
CA LEU A 83 21.57 11.29 -3.39
C LEU A 83 22.43 12.49 -3.80
N LYS A 84 23.75 12.33 -3.71
CA LYS A 84 24.73 13.37 -4.09
C LYS A 84 24.70 13.67 -5.59
N LYS A 85 24.79 12.62 -6.45
CA LYS A 85 24.74 12.73 -7.91
C LYS A 85 23.47 13.42 -8.40
N ASN A 86 22.32 13.05 -7.84
CA ASN A 86 21.02 13.62 -8.23
C ASN A 86 20.70 14.94 -7.53
N LYS A 87 21.59 15.46 -6.65
CA LYS A 87 21.40 16.73 -5.91
C LYS A 87 20.08 16.76 -5.11
N ILE A 88 19.71 15.60 -4.49
CA ILE A 88 18.47 15.47 -3.71
C ILE A 88 18.50 16.38 -2.48
N LYS A 89 17.40 17.05 -2.19
CA LYS A 89 17.23 17.97 -1.06
C LYS A 89 16.25 17.50 -0.01
N LEU A 90 15.43 16.52 -0.36
CA LEU A 90 14.43 15.92 0.54
C LEU A 90 14.26 14.44 0.18
N VAL A 91 14.27 13.58 1.20
CA VAL A 91 13.90 12.16 1.08
C VAL A 91 12.56 11.95 1.75
N ILE A 92 11.60 11.38 1.01
CA ILE A 92 10.32 10.90 1.54
C ILE A 92 10.37 9.38 1.55
N SER A 93 10.16 8.76 2.70
CA SER A 93 10.16 7.31 2.87
C SER A 93 8.77 6.79 3.20
N THR A 94 8.26 5.88 2.38
CA THR A 94 6.99 5.17 2.65
C THR A 94 7.19 3.86 3.43
N GLY A 95 8.40 3.63 3.95
CA GLY A 95 8.72 2.44 4.74
C GLY A 95 9.35 1.30 3.92
N GLY A 96 9.46 0.14 4.56
CA GLY A 96 10.10 -1.04 3.99
C GLY A 96 11.63 -1.01 4.04
N TYR A 97 12.27 -2.05 3.50
CA TYR A 97 13.74 -2.20 3.52
C TYR A 97 14.48 -1.14 2.71
N MET A 98 13.83 -0.58 1.69
CA MET A 98 14.38 0.50 0.87
C MET A 98 14.66 1.77 1.67
N SER A 99 13.91 2.01 2.75
CA SER A 99 14.12 3.18 3.63
C SER A 99 15.51 3.20 4.25
N LEU A 100 16.07 2.04 4.61
CA LEU A 100 17.27 1.95 5.41
C LEU A 100 18.49 2.62 4.73
N PRO A 101 18.93 2.20 3.54
CA PRO A 101 20.10 2.82 2.92
C PRO A 101 19.88 4.30 2.59
N PHE A 102 18.69 4.68 2.11
CA PHE A 102 18.45 6.07 1.72
C PHE A 102 18.26 7.02 2.91
N CYS A 103 17.57 6.60 3.97
CA CYS A 103 17.42 7.44 5.17
C CYS A 103 18.75 7.59 5.92
N LEU A 104 19.59 6.54 5.99
CA LEU A 104 20.95 6.67 6.56
C LEU A 104 21.82 7.59 5.71
N SER A 105 21.84 7.41 4.40
CA SER A 105 22.59 8.28 3.49
C SER A 105 22.14 9.73 3.57
N ALA A 106 20.83 9.98 3.66
CA ALA A 106 20.25 11.30 3.84
C ALA A 106 20.73 11.94 5.17
N LYS A 107 20.77 11.14 6.25
CA LYS A 107 21.30 11.58 7.56
C LYS A 107 22.75 12.02 7.44
N PHE A 108 23.62 11.23 6.79
CA PHE A 108 25.04 11.57 6.59
C PHE A 108 25.24 12.81 5.71
N LEU A 109 24.34 13.07 4.78
CA LEU A 109 24.38 14.23 3.89
C LEU A 109 23.63 15.46 4.44
N ASN A 110 23.08 15.40 5.66
CA ASN A 110 22.22 16.42 6.25
C ASN A 110 21.03 16.80 5.35
N ILE A 111 20.50 15.81 4.60
CA ILE A 111 19.30 15.97 3.77
C ILE A 111 18.08 15.72 4.65
N SER A 112 17.06 16.57 4.52
CA SER A 112 15.79 16.42 5.24
C SER A 112 15.10 15.10 4.94
N ILE A 113 14.53 14.48 5.98
CA ILE A 113 13.81 13.19 5.89
C ILE A 113 12.37 13.40 6.37
N ILE A 114 11.42 13.04 5.53
CA ILE A 114 10.00 12.90 5.88
C ILE A 114 9.63 11.43 5.81
N LEU A 115 9.06 10.90 6.87
CA LEU A 115 8.48 9.56 6.90
C LEU A 115 7.00 9.63 6.57
N PHE A 116 6.47 8.58 6.01
CA PHE A 116 5.05 8.41 5.75
C PHE A 116 4.54 7.12 6.39
N GLU A 117 3.53 7.24 7.24
CA GLU A 117 2.90 6.12 7.94
C GLU A 117 1.38 6.19 7.78
N PRO A 118 0.83 5.44 6.84
CA PRO A 118 -0.61 5.40 6.62
C PRO A 118 -1.36 4.48 7.60
N ASN A 119 -0.65 3.58 8.29
CA ASN A 119 -1.25 2.60 9.18
C ASN A 119 -1.49 3.16 10.58
N MET A 120 -2.42 2.55 11.29
CA MET A 120 -2.71 2.84 12.70
C MET A 120 -1.66 2.26 13.67
N VAL A 121 -0.66 1.55 13.14
CA VAL A 121 0.49 1.02 13.89
C VAL A 121 1.77 1.53 13.27
N LEU A 122 2.67 2.08 14.08
CA LEU A 122 3.96 2.58 13.59
C LEU A 122 4.83 1.45 13.04
N GLY A 123 5.12 1.49 11.74
CA GLY A 123 5.97 0.50 11.07
C GLY A 123 7.39 0.50 11.63
N ARG A 124 8.01 -0.69 11.71
CA ARG A 124 9.35 -0.89 12.32
C ARG A 124 10.43 -0.03 11.69
N SER A 125 10.42 0.14 10.37
CA SER A 125 11.35 1.00 9.66
C SER A 125 11.16 2.46 10.07
N ASN A 126 9.92 2.96 10.07
CA ASN A 126 9.60 4.31 10.48
C ASN A 126 9.99 4.56 11.95
N LYS A 127 9.71 3.60 12.85
CA LYS A 127 10.11 3.68 14.27
C LYS A 127 11.63 3.89 14.42
N TYR A 128 12.45 3.17 13.64
CA TYR A 128 13.91 3.30 13.67
C TYR A 128 14.36 4.68 13.20
N PHE A 129 13.78 5.19 12.10
CA PHE A 129 14.20 6.47 11.51
C PHE A 129 13.54 7.69 12.13
N LEU A 130 12.56 7.53 13.00
CA LEU A 130 11.83 8.62 13.64
C LEU A 130 12.76 9.61 14.37
N LYS A 131 13.86 9.12 14.97
CA LYS A 131 14.88 9.97 15.61
C LYS A 131 15.56 10.93 14.64
N PHE A 132 15.75 10.55 13.38
CA PHE A 132 16.44 11.34 12.35
C PHE A 132 15.49 12.12 11.45
N ALA A 133 14.21 11.74 11.41
CA ALA A 133 13.22 12.39 10.58
C ALA A 133 12.89 13.80 11.09
N ASN A 134 12.64 14.71 10.17
CA ASN A 134 12.14 16.04 10.47
C ASN A 134 10.65 15.98 10.83
N LYS A 135 9.86 15.23 10.05
CA LYS A 135 8.42 14.99 10.25
C LYS A 135 8.06 13.57 9.86
N ILE A 136 6.95 13.11 10.39
CA ILE A 136 6.26 11.91 9.94
C ILE A 136 4.81 12.26 9.60
N ILE A 137 4.42 11.98 8.36
CA ILE A 137 3.05 12.21 7.88
C ILE A 137 2.21 11.01 8.29
N CYS A 138 1.10 11.26 8.96
CA CYS A 138 0.15 10.27 9.44
C CYS A 138 -1.28 10.72 9.14
N TYR A 139 -2.22 9.78 9.12
CA TYR A 139 -3.66 10.06 8.97
C TYR A 139 -4.36 10.24 10.32
N ASN A 140 -3.73 9.82 11.42
CA ASN A 140 -4.26 9.98 12.77
C ASN A 140 -3.15 10.38 13.75
N LYS A 141 -3.55 11.05 14.86
CA LYS A 141 -2.64 11.36 15.98
C LYS A 141 -2.35 10.13 16.84
N LYS A 142 -3.35 9.26 17.02
CA LYS A 142 -3.25 8.05 17.84
C LYS A 142 -2.72 6.89 17.02
N ILE A 143 -1.40 6.80 16.87
CA ILE A 143 -0.71 5.70 16.21
C ILE A 143 -0.20 4.74 17.28
N MET A 144 -0.57 3.47 17.18
CA MET A 144 -0.10 2.43 18.11
C MET A 144 1.42 2.28 18.05
N ASN A 145 2.04 2.05 19.20
CA ASN A 145 3.49 1.91 19.37
C ASN A 145 4.32 3.16 18.98
N PHE A 146 3.68 4.32 18.94
CA PHE A 146 4.37 5.59 18.66
C PHE A 146 5.06 6.10 19.94
N PRO A 147 6.38 6.41 19.91
CA PRO A 147 7.07 6.91 21.10
C PRO A 147 6.69 8.36 21.42
N ASP A 148 6.26 8.62 22.65
CA ASP A 148 5.75 9.93 23.10
C ASP A 148 6.70 11.09 22.84
N LYS A 149 8.00 10.87 23.02
CA LYS A 149 9.05 11.88 22.78
C LYS A 149 9.13 12.42 21.35
N TYR A 150 8.43 11.81 20.40
CA TYR A 150 8.41 12.22 18.98
C TYR A 150 7.03 12.68 18.49
N ILE A 151 6.04 12.81 19.37
CA ILE A 151 4.67 13.22 19.00
C ILE A 151 4.67 14.56 18.25
N ASN A 152 5.55 15.47 18.60
CA ASN A 152 5.73 16.77 17.92
C ASN A 152 6.20 16.66 16.46
N LYS A 153 6.68 15.49 16.03
CA LYS A 153 7.04 15.24 14.64
C LYS A 153 5.86 14.80 13.76
N ILE A 154 4.74 14.42 14.36
CA ILE A 154 3.55 14.04 13.62
C ILE A 154 3.03 15.26 12.85
N PHE A 155 2.82 15.05 11.56
CA PHE A 155 2.11 15.97 10.68
C PHE A 155 0.88 15.24 10.16
N LEU A 156 -0.28 15.73 10.57
CA LEU A 156 -1.56 15.15 10.14
C LEU A 156 -1.94 15.67 8.77
N THR A 157 -2.44 14.76 7.96
CA THR A 157 -3.02 15.09 6.66
C THR A 157 -4.25 14.23 6.43
N GLU A 158 -5.12 14.68 5.55
CA GLU A 158 -6.13 13.82 4.95
C GLU A 158 -5.47 12.68 4.15
N THR A 159 -6.24 11.65 3.83
CA THR A 159 -5.72 10.50 3.10
C THR A 159 -5.22 10.89 1.71
N ILE A 160 -3.96 10.55 1.42
CA ILE A 160 -3.33 10.84 0.13
C ILE A 160 -3.66 9.69 -0.84
N LEU A 161 -4.64 9.91 -1.69
CA LEU A 161 -5.13 8.93 -2.67
C LEU A 161 -4.68 9.30 -4.08
N LYS A 162 -4.96 8.44 -5.05
CA LYS A 162 -4.80 8.78 -6.47
C LYS A 162 -5.70 9.98 -6.82
N LYS A 163 -5.21 10.86 -7.68
CA LYS A 163 -5.97 12.05 -8.10
C LYS A 163 -7.32 11.67 -8.71
N ASP A 164 -7.33 10.65 -9.54
CA ASP A 164 -8.53 10.16 -10.23
C ASP A 164 -9.68 9.81 -9.25
N ILE A 165 -9.37 9.44 -8.00
CA ILE A 165 -10.39 9.12 -6.98
C ILE A 165 -11.14 10.37 -6.53
N TYR A 166 -10.48 11.52 -6.49
CA TYR A 166 -11.12 12.78 -6.07
C TYR A 166 -12.09 13.31 -7.12
N ASP A 167 -11.92 12.91 -8.37
CA ASP A 167 -12.76 13.33 -9.51
C ASP A 167 -13.94 12.38 -9.75
N LEU A 168 -14.04 11.27 -8.97
CA LEU A 168 -15.15 10.33 -9.10
C LEU A 168 -16.42 10.86 -8.42
N ASN A 169 -17.52 10.83 -9.15
CA ASN A 169 -18.85 11.03 -8.56
C ASN A 169 -19.20 9.85 -7.67
N ILE A 170 -19.42 10.11 -6.38
CA ILE A 170 -19.84 9.11 -5.41
C ILE A 170 -21.31 8.82 -5.70
N GLN A 171 -21.65 7.56 -5.97
CA GLN A 171 -23.04 7.15 -6.08
C GLN A 171 -23.67 7.24 -4.69
N ASN A 172 -24.65 8.15 -4.53
CA ASN A 172 -25.34 8.34 -3.27
C ASN A 172 -26.24 7.13 -2.98
N GLY A 173 -25.81 6.25 -2.09
CA GLY A 173 -26.64 5.42 -1.21
C GLY A 173 -27.66 4.44 -1.81
N HIS A 174 -27.86 4.39 -3.11
CA HIS A 174 -28.76 3.43 -3.74
C HIS A 174 -28.06 2.09 -3.96
N ILE A 175 -28.47 1.08 -3.19
CA ILE A 175 -28.08 -0.31 -3.44
C ILE A 175 -28.79 -0.76 -4.72
N SER A 176 -28.02 -1.30 -5.66
CA SER A 176 -28.56 -1.83 -6.91
C SER A 176 -29.57 -2.94 -6.65
N GLU A 177 -30.59 -3.10 -7.50
CA GLU A 177 -31.55 -4.21 -7.39
C GLU A 177 -30.83 -5.57 -7.33
N VAL A 178 -29.80 -5.75 -8.16
CA VAL A 178 -28.84 -6.85 -8.07
C VAL A 178 -27.52 -6.28 -7.53
N PRO A 179 -27.23 -6.46 -6.22
CA PRO A 179 -26.04 -5.87 -5.59
C PRO A 179 -24.73 -6.33 -6.25
N LYS A 180 -23.81 -5.39 -6.41
CA LYS A 180 -22.45 -5.62 -6.94
C LYS A 180 -21.50 -5.70 -5.79
N ILE A 181 -20.93 -6.87 -5.55
CA ILE A 181 -19.99 -7.11 -4.46
C ILE A 181 -18.56 -7.11 -5.01
N LEU A 182 -17.71 -6.29 -4.44
CA LEU A 182 -16.30 -6.23 -4.78
C LEU A 182 -15.46 -7.00 -3.74
N VAL A 183 -14.67 -7.96 -4.19
CA VAL A 183 -13.79 -8.77 -3.34
C VAL A 183 -12.34 -8.40 -3.60
N ILE A 184 -11.61 -7.92 -2.58
CA ILE A 184 -10.21 -7.46 -2.68
C ILE A 184 -9.34 -8.16 -1.65
N GLY A 185 -8.56 -9.15 -2.07
CA GLY A 185 -7.60 -9.85 -1.22
C GLY A 185 -6.29 -9.09 -0.98
N GLY A 186 -6.02 -8.05 -1.77
CA GLY A 186 -4.73 -7.37 -1.79
C GLY A 186 -3.60 -8.26 -2.32
N SER A 187 -2.37 -7.76 -2.27
CA SER A 187 -1.19 -8.44 -2.85
C SER A 187 -0.74 -9.72 -2.12
N GLN A 188 -1.28 -10.02 -0.93
CA GLN A 188 -0.85 -11.15 -0.09
C GLN A 188 -2.01 -11.97 0.49
N GLY A 189 -3.24 -11.63 0.21
CA GLY A 189 -4.41 -12.25 0.87
C GLY A 189 -5.45 -12.83 -0.06
N ALA A 190 -5.24 -12.76 -1.38
CA ALA A 190 -6.23 -13.18 -2.37
C ALA A 190 -6.51 -14.69 -2.33
N LEU A 191 -5.51 -15.54 -2.06
CA LEU A 191 -5.69 -17.01 -2.06
C LEU A 191 -6.76 -17.50 -1.07
N TYR A 192 -6.84 -16.89 0.12
CA TYR A 192 -7.91 -17.20 1.08
C TYR A 192 -9.27 -16.81 0.52
N PHE A 193 -9.35 -15.68 -0.19
CA PHE A 193 -10.59 -15.18 -0.76
C PHE A 193 -11.04 -16.01 -1.97
N ASP A 194 -10.10 -16.54 -2.75
CA ASP A 194 -10.40 -17.39 -3.90
C ASP A 194 -11.18 -18.65 -3.50
N LYS A 195 -10.96 -19.17 -2.29
CA LYS A 195 -11.64 -20.36 -1.79
C LYS A 195 -12.82 -20.02 -0.87
N THR A 196 -12.53 -19.45 0.30
CA THR A 196 -13.52 -19.29 1.36
C THR A 196 -14.60 -18.25 1.02
N ILE A 197 -14.22 -17.12 0.42
CA ILE A 197 -15.22 -16.10 0.08
C ILE A 197 -16.08 -16.56 -1.10
N GLN A 198 -15.54 -17.33 -2.02
CA GLN A 198 -16.30 -17.89 -3.15
C GLN A 198 -17.49 -18.72 -2.66
N GLU A 199 -17.29 -19.64 -1.71
CA GLU A 199 -18.37 -20.47 -1.14
C GLU A 199 -19.48 -19.62 -0.51
N ILE A 200 -19.08 -18.63 0.31
CA ILE A 200 -20.02 -17.72 0.97
C ILE A 200 -20.85 -16.92 -0.06
N LEU A 201 -20.22 -16.46 -1.15
CA LEU A 201 -20.91 -15.71 -2.20
C LEU A 201 -21.88 -16.57 -3.01
N ILE A 202 -21.56 -17.85 -3.20
CA ILE A 202 -22.47 -18.82 -3.81
C ILE A 202 -23.72 -19.01 -2.94
N ASP A 203 -23.54 -19.16 -1.63
CA ASP A 203 -24.67 -19.31 -0.70
C ASP A 203 -25.51 -18.02 -0.63
N LEU A 204 -24.86 -16.87 -0.60
CA LEU A 204 -25.56 -15.58 -0.64
C LEU A 204 -26.40 -15.43 -1.91
N ASN A 205 -25.89 -15.87 -3.09
CA ASN A 205 -26.63 -15.79 -4.35
C ASN A 205 -27.90 -16.66 -4.39
N LYS A 206 -28.00 -17.68 -3.55
CA LYS A 206 -29.24 -18.48 -3.40
C LYS A 206 -30.35 -17.66 -2.71
N ILE A 207 -29.96 -16.73 -1.83
CA ILE A 207 -30.87 -15.89 -1.05
C ILE A 207 -31.19 -14.61 -1.82
N LYS A 208 -30.17 -13.94 -2.34
CA LYS A 208 -30.27 -12.67 -3.08
C LYS A 208 -29.33 -12.72 -4.27
N LYS A 209 -29.85 -12.50 -5.48
CA LYS A 209 -29.03 -12.42 -6.70
C LYS A 209 -27.99 -11.29 -6.57
N ILE A 210 -26.73 -11.60 -6.94
CA ILE A 210 -25.59 -10.69 -6.84
C ILE A 210 -24.75 -10.71 -8.10
N ASN A 211 -23.98 -9.65 -8.32
CA ASN A 211 -22.88 -9.55 -9.29
C ASN A 211 -21.55 -9.46 -8.54
N ILE A 212 -20.50 -10.09 -9.05
CA ILE A 212 -19.20 -10.16 -8.37
C ILE A 212 -18.11 -9.51 -9.21
N TYR A 213 -17.36 -8.61 -8.59
CA TYR A 213 -16.04 -8.14 -9.02
C TYR A 213 -15.02 -8.74 -8.06
N GLN A 214 -14.11 -9.60 -8.55
CA GLN A 214 -13.17 -10.25 -7.63
C GLN A 214 -11.73 -10.15 -8.11
N GLN A 215 -10.87 -9.69 -7.22
CA GLN A 215 -9.44 -9.85 -7.37
C GLN A 215 -9.04 -11.27 -6.99
N VAL A 216 -8.49 -12.02 -7.94
CA VAL A 216 -7.96 -13.38 -7.73
C VAL A 216 -6.46 -13.35 -7.45
N SER A 217 -5.95 -14.38 -6.79
CA SER A 217 -4.56 -14.49 -6.37
C SER A 217 -3.59 -14.67 -7.54
N ASP A 218 -4.00 -15.44 -8.56
CA ASP A 218 -3.20 -15.76 -9.73
C ASP A 218 -4.08 -15.91 -10.97
N GLU A 219 -3.54 -15.61 -12.14
CA GLU A 219 -4.26 -15.75 -13.42
C GLU A 219 -4.70 -17.18 -13.71
N SER A 220 -3.92 -18.17 -13.26
CA SER A 220 -4.25 -19.60 -13.42
C SER A 220 -5.56 -20.01 -12.72
N ASN A 221 -5.99 -19.26 -11.69
CA ASN A 221 -7.20 -19.57 -10.95
C ASN A 221 -8.47 -18.96 -11.60
N ILE A 222 -8.33 -18.06 -12.57
CA ILE A 222 -9.45 -17.32 -13.16
C ILE A 222 -10.46 -18.26 -13.79
N ASP A 223 -9.99 -19.21 -14.60
CA ASP A 223 -10.90 -20.11 -15.35
C ASP A 223 -11.68 -21.04 -14.43
N GLU A 224 -11.05 -21.56 -13.38
CA GLU A 224 -11.71 -22.42 -12.39
C GLU A 224 -12.78 -21.66 -11.61
N ILE A 225 -12.44 -20.48 -11.10
CA ILE A 225 -13.37 -19.63 -10.35
C ILE A 225 -14.53 -19.18 -11.24
N LYS A 226 -14.24 -18.81 -12.49
CA LYS A 226 -15.26 -18.42 -13.47
C LYS A 226 -16.23 -19.54 -13.78
N LYS A 227 -15.73 -20.77 -14.00
CA LYS A 227 -16.58 -21.96 -14.18
C LYS A 227 -17.47 -22.22 -12.96
N THR A 228 -16.94 -22.05 -11.77
CA THR A 228 -17.68 -22.25 -10.52
C THR A 228 -18.82 -21.22 -10.42
N TYR A 229 -18.55 -19.94 -10.64
CA TYR A 229 -19.61 -18.91 -10.63
C TYR A 229 -20.64 -19.13 -11.72
N ALA A 230 -20.23 -19.56 -12.91
CA ALA A 230 -21.15 -19.86 -14.02
C ALA A 230 -22.13 -20.99 -13.68
N LYS A 231 -21.69 -22.07 -13.01
CA LYS A 231 -22.58 -23.15 -12.53
C LYS A 231 -23.69 -22.67 -11.60
N HIS A 232 -23.46 -21.57 -10.90
CA HIS A 232 -24.42 -20.98 -9.95
C HIS A 232 -25.14 -19.75 -10.53
N ASN A 233 -25.02 -19.50 -11.83
CA ASN A 233 -25.60 -18.33 -12.53
C ASN A 233 -25.23 -17.00 -11.86
N ILE A 234 -23.97 -16.83 -11.45
CA ILE A 234 -23.44 -15.61 -10.85
C ILE A 234 -22.65 -14.81 -11.90
N PRO A 235 -23.15 -13.64 -12.34
CA PRO A 235 -22.38 -12.74 -13.19
C PRO A 235 -21.12 -12.27 -12.47
N ASN A 236 -19.97 -12.31 -13.15
CA ASN A 236 -18.71 -11.98 -12.50
C ASN A 236 -17.72 -11.28 -13.44
N SER A 237 -16.80 -10.52 -12.84
CA SER A 237 -15.62 -9.96 -13.49
C SER A 237 -14.40 -10.26 -12.61
N LEU A 238 -13.56 -11.18 -13.07
CA LEU A 238 -12.37 -11.64 -12.36
C LEU A 238 -11.14 -10.92 -12.91
N PHE A 239 -10.22 -10.54 -12.03
CA PHE A 239 -8.98 -9.88 -12.41
C PHE A 239 -7.88 -10.14 -11.37
N THR A 240 -6.63 -10.07 -11.78
CA THR A 240 -5.49 -10.02 -10.87
C THR A 240 -5.25 -8.59 -10.39
N PHE A 241 -4.02 -8.24 -10.01
CA PHE A 241 -3.71 -6.89 -9.54
C PHE A 241 -4.00 -5.83 -10.62
N LYS A 242 -4.80 -4.80 -10.25
CA LYS A 242 -5.09 -3.64 -11.10
C LYS A 242 -4.73 -2.33 -10.41
N ASN A 243 -4.07 -1.43 -11.15
CA ASN A 243 -3.75 -0.10 -10.66
C ASN A 243 -4.97 0.83 -10.59
N ASP A 244 -6.04 0.53 -11.32
CA ASP A 244 -7.26 1.32 -11.44
C ASP A 244 -8.46 0.65 -10.76
N ILE A 245 -8.20 -0.08 -9.67
CA ILE A 245 -9.22 -0.80 -8.89
C ILE A 245 -10.35 0.12 -8.39
N TYR A 246 -10.07 1.40 -8.20
CA TYR A 246 -11.06 2.41 -7.83
C TYR A 246 -12.23 2.50 -8.82
N LYS A 247 -12.03 2.10 -10.09
CA LYS A 247 -13.12 2.01 -11.08
C LYS A 247 -14.12 0.89 -10.79
N TYR A 248 -13.68 -0.17 -10.10
CA TYR A 248 -14.58 -1.21 -9.60
C TYR A 248 -15.20 -0.79 -8.28
N MET A 249 -14.42 -0.15 -7.40
CA MET A 249 -14.93 0.40 -6.15
C MET A 249 -16.08 1.38 -6.40
N SER A 250 -15.94 2.31 -7.35
CA SER A 250 -16.99 3.29 -7.65
C SER A 250 -18.28 2.70 -8.24
N LYS A 251 -18.27 1.42 -8.58
CA LYS A 251 -19.42 0.71 -9.20
C LYS A 251 -20.00 -0.37 -8.30
N CYS A 252 -19.39 -0.66 -7.14
CA CYS A 252 -19.88 -1.69 -6.23
C CYS A 252 -20.76 -1.10 -5.13
N ASP A 253 -21.67 -1.93 -4.63
CA ASP A 253 -22.57 -1.58 -3.54
C ASP A 253 -21.98 -2.00 -2.17
N LEU A 254 -21.11 -3.01 -2.16
CA LEU A 254 -20.43 -3.53 -0.96
C LEU A 254 -19.04 -4.05 -1.34
N ALA A 255 -18.06 -3.83 -0.49
CA ALA A 255 -16.74 -4.43 -0.62
C ALA A 255 -16.44 -5.44 0.50
N ILE A 256 -15.80 -6.56 0.15
CA ILE A 256 -15.19 -7.49 1.10
C ILE A 256 -13.68 -7.38 0.88
N SER A 257 -12.92 -6.93 1.88
CA SER A 257 -11.52 -6.60 1.64
C SER A 257 -10.59 -6.94 2.80
N ARG A 258 -9.29 -7.10 2.49
CA ARG A 258 -8.23 -7.00 3.49
C ARG A 258 -8.09 -5.56 3.98
N CYS A 259 -7.66 -5.40 5.24
CA CYS A 259 -7.63 -4.10 5.92
C CYS A 259 -6.30 -3.36 5.75
N GLY A 260 -5.80 -3.30 4.51
CA GLY A 260 -4.66 -2.44 4.17
C GLY A 260 -5.04 -0.96 4.20
N ALA A 261 -4.19 -0.11 4.78
CA ALA A 261 -4.51 1.31 4.95
C ALA A 261 -4.95 2.01 3.66
N SER A 262 -4.28 1.75 2.53
CA SER A 262 -4.65 2.36 1.23
C SER A 262 -6.05 1.92 0.79
N THR A 263 -6.35 0.61 0.86
CA THR A 263 -7.65 0.07 0.43
C THR A 263 -8.79 0.64 1.27
N LEU A 264 -8.64 0.64 2.60
CA LEU A 264 -9.67 1.20 3.48
C LEU A 264 -9.87 2.70 3.25
N SER A 265 -8.78 3.45 3.09
CA SER A 265 -8.88 4.89 2.78
C SER A 265 -9.59 5.16 1.45
N GLU A 266 -9.38 4.32 0.43
CA GLU A 266 -10.06 4.43 -0.86
C GLU A 266 -11.56 4.12 -0.73
N LEU A 267 -11.92 3.04 -0.03
CA LEU A 267 -13.32 2.66 0.21
C LEU A 267 -14.08 3.73 1.00
N VAL A 268 -13.48 4.25 2.08
CA VAL A 268 -14.07 5.33 2.89
C VAL A 268 -14.24 6.60 2.08
N LYS A 269 -13.23 6.99 1.28
CA LYS A 269 -13.32 8.18 0.42
C LYS A 269 -14.44 8.07 -0.60
N LEU A 270 -14.70 6.86 -1.12
CA LEU A 270 -15.74 6.57 -2.09
C LEU A 270 -17.09 6.25 -1.42
N CYS A 271 -17.20 6.36 -0.10
CA CYS A 271 -18.41 6.04 0.68
C CYS A 271 -18.96 4.63 0.42
N ILE A 272 -18.07 3.65 0.16
CA ILE A 272 -18.46 2.26 -0.10
C ILE A 272 -18.49 1.50 1.24
N PRO A 273 -19.64 0.92 1.62
CA PRO A 273 -19.73 0.02 2.76
C PRO A 273 -18.78 -1.17 2.57
N PHE A 274 -18.14 -1.64 3.63
CA PHE A 274 -17.22 -2.77 3.51
C PHE A 274 -17.21 -3.69 4.72
N ILE A 275 -16.93 -4.97 4.44
CA ILE A 275 -16.59 -5.99 5.43
C ILE A 275 -15.07 -6.14 5.42
N GLY A 276 -14.41 -5.65 6.47
CA GLY A 276 -12.97 -5.73 6.64
C GLY A 276 -12.54 -7.07 7.24
N ILE A 277 -11.70 -7.83 6.53
CA ILE A 277 -11.14 -9.10 7.00
C ILE A 277 -9.61 -8.92 7.17
N PRO A 278 -9.12 -8.61 8.38
CA PRO A 278 -7.69 -8.40 8.60
C PRO A 278 -6.87 -9.64 8.25
N LEU A 279 -5.67 -9.44 7.69
CA LEU A 279 -4.74 -10.52 7.41
C LEU A 279 -4.10 -11.00 8.73
N PRO A 280 -4.29 -12.27 9.17
CA PRO A 280 -3.76 -12.74 10.47
C PRO A 280 -2.23 -12.67 10.58
N SER A 281 -1.52 -12.86 9.46
CA SER A 281 -0.05 -12.77 9.40
C SER A 281 0.49 -11.34 9.23
N ALA A 282 -0.37 -10.32 9.30
CA ALA A 282 0.05 -8.93 9.18
C ALA A 282 0.99 -8.54 10.33
N LYS A 283 2.17 -8.01 9.98
CA LYS A 283 3.18 -7.64 10.98
C LYS A 283 2.61 -6.62 11.96
N ASP A 284 2.91 -6.85 13.25
CA ASP A 284 2.47 -5.99 14.35
C ASP A 284 0.94 -5.77 14.33
N ASN A 285 0.19 -6.71 13.75
CA ASN A 285 -1.28 -6.72 13.64
C ASN A 285 -1.88 -5.44 13.04
N HIS A 286 -1.13 -4.75 12.17
CA HIS A 286 -1.52 -3.43 11.67
C HIS A 286 -2.86 -3.44 10.91
N GLN A 287 -3.23 -4.54 10.22
CA GLN A 287 -4.51 -4.60 9.52
C GLN A 287 -5.70 -4.65 10.48
N TYR A 288 -5.58 -5.33 11.61
CA TYR A 288 -6.60 -5.33 12.65
C TYR A 288 -6.83 -3.92 13.20
N PHE A 289 -5.76 -3.20 13.55
CA PHE A 289 -5.87 -1.85 14.06
C PHE A 289 -6.35 -0.85 13.01
N ASN A 290 -6.01 -1.05 11.74
CA ASN A 290 -6.59 -0.26 10.65
C ASN A 290 -8.11 -0.48 10.55
N ALA A 291 -8.58 -1.74 10.62
CA ALA A 291 -10.02 -2.04 10.61
C ALA A 291 -10.73 -1.40 11.78
N LYS A 292 -10.19 -1.61 13.00
CA LYS A 292 -10.77 -1.07 14.22
C LYS A 292 -10.93 0.45 14.23
N TYR A 293 -10.02 1.16 13.56
CA TYR A 293 -10.12 2.62 13.43
C TYR A 293 -11.35 3.08 12.62
N TYR A 294 -11.81 2.28 11.67
CA TYR A 294 -12.98 2.60 10.86
C TYR A 294 -14.26 1.93 11.37
N GLU A 295 -14.19 1.11 12.41
CA GLU A 295 -15.34 0.52 13.09
C GLU A 295 -15.99 1.53 14.06
N GLU A 296 -15.19 2.42 14.62
CA GLU A 296 -15.59 3.52 15.51
C GLU A 296 -16.17 4.72 14.72
#